data_42bdc1010bb6fbaa004c0abe4a0762f9
#
_entry.id   42bdc1010bb6fbaa004c0abe4a0762f9
#
_cell.length_a   1.000
_cell.length_b   1.000
_cell.length_c   1.000
_cell.angle_alpha   90.00
_cell.angle_beta   90.00
_cell.angle_gamma   90.00
#
_symmetry.space_group_name_H-M   'P 1'
#
loop_
_entity.id
_entity.type
_entity.pdbx_description
1 polymer ?
#
loop_
_entity_poly.entity_id
_entity_poly.type
_entity_poly.pdbx_seq_one_letter_code
_entity_poly.pdbx_strand_id
1 'polypeptide(L)'
;MFREIIETKIVPVTVLDQIFRQSKDSLIAYNAKFINEENSSLFYGPDFQFVKAENQEEAAAQIQTLYLRELQDTSIGQLQIISPYRTDGEASSNGLNVLIRETVNPHTEKIPELAFGERIFRLHDRVMQTKNNYSLEGYDSACKQKFKGVFNGDIGSICKILPDKLCVDFDGRVVEYSKNQLGDLELAYAITIHKSMGSEYETVIIPMLMAHRILLTKNLIYTAVTRAKKRVILVGQKRALFLAIHSGRKVKRNTCLAERILKYNQVFRQKALPQGATEQKLKKAG
;
A
#
# COMPACT_ATOMS: atom_id res chain seq x y z
N MET A 1 12.53 -13.45 7.54
CA MET A 1 12.15 -13.65 8.96
C MET A 1 10.94 -14.59 9.08
N PHE A 2 9.69 -14.23 8.70
CA PHE A 2 8.54 -15.15 8.81
C PHE A 2 8.76 -16.51 8.13
N ARG A 3 9.30 -16.52 6.91
CA ARG A 3 9.60 -17.75 6.19
C ARG A 3 10.53 -18.68 6.99
N GLU A 4 11.57 -18.15 7.61
CA GLU A 4 12.51 -18.93 8.42
C GLU A 4 11.86 -19.49 9.69
N ILE A 5 10.91 -18.75 10.30
CA ILE A 5 10.11 -19.25 11.43
C ILE A 5 9.25 -20.43 10.98
N ILE A 6 8.57 -20.29 9.83
CA ILE A 6 7.73 -21.35 9.23
C ILE A 6 8.57 -22.59 8.90
N GLU A 7 9.77 -22.41 8.34
CA GLU A 7 10.69 -23.49 7.96
C GLU A 7 11.16 -24.31 9.18
N THR A 8 11.19 -23.73 10.39
CA THR A 8 11.54 -24.46 11.61
C THR A 8 10.51 -25.51 12.05
N LYS A 9 9.25 -25.37 11.62
CA LYS A 9 8.11 -26.22 12.03
C LYS A 9 7.86 -26.30 13.54
N ILE A 10 8.43 -25.38 14.33
CA ILE A 10 8.28 -25.33 15.78
C ILE A 10 6.98 -24.62 16.16
N VAL A 11 6.58 -23.61 15.37
CA VAL A 11 5.39 -22.81 15.61
C VAL A 11 4.26 -23.33 14.73
N PRO A 12 3.03 -23.49 15.27
CA PRO A 12 1.85 -23.79 14.44
C PRO A 12 1.66 -22.75 13.34
N VAL A 13 1.38 -23.21 12.13
CA VAL A 13 1.18 -22.36 10.95
C VAL A 13 -0.17 -22.62 10.35
N THR A 14 -0.96 -21.55 10.19
CA THR A 14 -2.21 -21.58 9.42
C THR A 14 -1.94 -20.86 8.09
N VAL A 15 -2.21 -21.55 6.98
CA VAL A 15 -2.10 -20.99 5.64
C VAL A 15 -3.48 -20.54 5.20
N LEU A 16 -3.61 -19.26 4.83
CA LEU A 16 -4.82 -18.71 4.23
C LEU A 16 -4.67 -18.81 2.71
N ASP A 17 -5.49 -19.64 2.08
CA ASP A 17 -5.44 -19.95 0.64
C ASP A 17 -6.62 -19.36 -0.14
N GLN A 18 -7.61 -18.78 0.55
CA GLN A 18 -8.79 -18.17 -0.07
C GLN A 18 -8.75 -16.65 0.02
N ILE A 19 -9.06 -16.00 -1.10
CA ILE A 19 -9.20 -14.55 -1.20
C ILE A 19 -10.68 -14.20 -1.01
N PHE A 20 -11.03 -13.55 0.10
CA PHE A 20 -12.41 -13.15 0.41
C PHE A 20 -12.74 -11.69 0.05
N ARG A 21 -11.73 -10.91 -0.35
CA ARG A 21 -11.87 -9.47 -0.59
C ARG A 21 -12.70 -9.15 -1.83
N GLN A 22 -12.59 -9.98 -2.87
CA GLN A 22 -13.33 -9.86 -4.12
C GLN A 22 -14.37 -10.97 -4.25
N SER A 23 -15.36 -10.79 -5.13
CA SER A 23 -16.31 -11.85 -5.49
C SER A 23 -15.57 -13.05 -6.07
N LYS A 24 -16.16 -14.26 -5.96
CA LYS A 24 -15.54 -15.49 -6.48
C LYS A 24 -15.27 -15.43 -7.99
N ASP A 25 -16.07 -14.65 -8.74
CA ASP A 25 -15.97 -14.52 -10.20
C ASP A 25 -15.16 -13.28 -10.62
N SER A 26 -14.50 -12.56 -9.68
CA SER A 26 -13.71 -11.37 -9.99
C SER A 26 -12.42 -11.73 -10.71
N LEU A 27 -12.17 -11.08 -11.86
CA LEU A 27 -10.90 -11.19 -12.57
C LEU A 27 -9.72 -10.68 -11.74
N ILE A 28 -9.96 -9.79 -10.76
CA ILE A 28 -8.93 -9.33 -9.84
C ILE A 28 -8.38 -10.51 -9.04
N ALA A 29 -9.27 -11.35 -8.48
CA ALA A 29 -8.88 -12.52 -7.69
C ALA A 29 -8.14 -13.56 -8.55
N TYR A 30 -8.67 -13.86 -9.75
CA TYR A 30 -8.03 -14.77 -10.69
C TYR A 30 -6.65 -14.28 -11.12
N ASN A 31 -6.55 -13.04 -11.57
CA ASN A 31 -5.28 -12.46 -12.00
C ASN A 31 -4.28 -12.31 -10.86
N ALA A 32 -4.71 -11.99 -9.64
CA ALA A 32 -3.83 -11.98 -8.48
C ALA A 32 -3.23 -13.38 -8.21
N LYS A 33 -4.02 -14.46 -8.33
CA LYS A 33 -3.53 -15.83 -8.25
C LYS A 33 -2.51 -16.12 -9.35
N PHE A 34 -2.82 -15.79 -10.61
CA PHE A 34 -1.92 -16.00 -11.75
C PHE A 34 -0.60 -15.23 -11.58
N ILE A 35 -0.65 -13.96 -11.15
CA ILE A 35 0.55 -13.18 -10.83
C ILE A 35 1.39 -13.90 -9.77
N ASN A 36 0.77 -14.42 -8.71
CA ASN A 36 1.47 -15.14 -7.65
C ASN A 36 2.12 -16.45 -8.14
N GLU A 37 1.48 -17.13 -9.09
CA GLU A 37 1.96 -18.35 -9.73
C GLU A 37 2.95 -18.11 -10.89
N GLU A 38 3.36 -16.85 -11.13
CA GLU A 38 4.23 -16.43 -12.23
C GLU A 38 3.63 -16.70 -13.63
N ASN A 39 2.31 -16.78 -13.72
CA ASN A 39 1.59 -16.91 -14.97
C ASN A 39 1.19 -15.53 -15.52
N SER A 40 1.65 -15.20 -16.71
CA SER A 40 1.37 -13.92 -17.37
C SER A 40 0.13 -13.93 -18.29
N SER A 41 -0.58 -15.05 -18.38
CA SER A 41 -1.81 -15.18 -19.17
C SER A 41 -3.00 -14.58 -18.42
N LEU A 42 -2.98 -13.26 -18.22
CA LEU A 42 -4.01 -12.54 -17.47
C LEU A 42 -5.28 -12.36 -18.30
N PHE A 43 -6.43 -12.39 -17.62
CA PHE A 43 -7.74 -12.10 -18.21
C PHE A 43 -8.08 -10.61 -18.06
N TYR A 44 -8.67 -10.04 -19.10
CA TYR A 44 -9.09 -8.64 -19.12
C TYR A 44 -10.60 -8.54 -19.30
N GLY A 45 -11.23 -7.62 -18.59
CA GLY A 45 -12.67 -7.38 -18.58
C GLY A 45 -13.02 -6.11 -17.85
N PRO A 46 -14.29 -5.93 -17.45
CA PRO A 46 -14.75 -4.68 -16.83
C PRO A 46 -14.04 -4.34 -15.50
N ASP A 47 -13.67 -5.34 -14.71
CA ASP A 47 -13.05 -5.20 -13.40
C ASP A 47 -11.51 -5.32 -13.42
N PHE A 48 -10.91 -5.72 -14.56
CA PHE A 48 -9.46 -5.78 -14.73
C PHE A 48 -9.04 -5.35 -16.14
N GLN A 49 -8.51 -4.15 -16.24
CA GLN A 49 -8.22 -3.50 -17.52
C GLN A 49 -6.72 -3.25 -17.72
N PHE A 50 -6.29 -3.23 -18.98
CA PHE A 50 -4.97 -2.79 -19.38
C PHE A 50 -5.08 -1.74 -20.47
N VAL A 51 -4.57 -0.54 -20.19
CA VAL A 51 -4.48 0.58 -21.13
C VAL A 51 -3.03 0.75 -21.56
N LYS A 52 -2.78 0.71 -22.88
CA LYS A 52 -1.45 0.81 -23.44
C LYS A 52 -0.94 2.25 -23.34
N ALA A 53 0.32 2.43 -22.95
CA ALA A 53 1.08 3.67 -23.02
C ALA A 53 2.56 3.32 -23.25
N GLU A 54 3.23 4.09 -24.11
CA GLU A 54 4.60 3.76 -24.54
C GLU A 54 5.68 4.40 -23.65
N ASN A 55 5.36 5.51 -22.99
CA ASN A 55 6.28 6.26 -22.14
C ASN A 55 5.58 6.82 -20.90
N GLN A 56 6.31 7.56 -20.07
CA GLN A 56 5.80 8.13 -18.81
C GLN A 56 4.78 9.24 -19.04
N GLU A 57 5.01 10.11 -20.04
CA GLU A 57 4.13 11.23 -20.39
C GLU A 57 2.77 10.71 -20.85
N GLU A 58 2.76 9.76 -21.80
CA GLU A 58 1.52 9.14 -22.30
C GLU A 58 0.79 8.41 -21.17
N ALA A 59 1.51 7.67 -20.32
CA ALA A 59 0.91 6.99 -19.18
C ALA A 59 0.27 7.98 -18.19
N ALA A 60 0.93 9.10 -17.89
CA ALA A 60 0.40 10.13 -17.01
C ALA A 60 -0.87 10.77 -17.60
N ALA A 61 -0.88 11.09 -18.90
CA ALA A 61 -2.06 11.64 -19.60
C ALA A 61 -3.23 10.63 -19.61
N GLN A 62 -2.96 9.36 -19.88
CA GLN A 62 -3.97 8.30 -19.81
C GLN A 62 -4.52 8.13 -18.37
N ILE A 63 -3.65 8.14 -17.36
CA ILE A 63 -4.04 8.05 -15.96
C ILE A 63 -4.91 9.24 -15.56
N GLN A 64 -4.58 10.46 -15.99
CA GLN A 64 -5.38 11.65 -15.76
C GLN A 64 -6.80 11.49 -16.32
N THR A 65 -6.91 11.07 -17.58
CA THR A 65 -8.20 10.83 -18.24
C THR A 65 -9.01 9.75 -17.53
N LEU A 66 -8.37 8.64 -17.18
CA LEU A 66 -9.00 7.53 -16.46
C LEU A 66 -9.45 7.95 -15.05
N TYR A 67 -8.62 8.73 -14.34
CA TYR A 67 -8.96 9.22 -13.01
C TYR A 67 -10.21 10.09 -13.02
N LEU A 68 -10.33 11.01 -13.97
CA LEU A 68 -11.51 11.84 -14.14
C LEU A 68 -12.76 11.02 -14.50
N ARG A 69 -12.60 10.01 -15.36
CA ARG A 69 -13.69 9.10 -15.72
C ARG A 69 -14.19 8.31 -14.50
N GLU A 70 -13.29 7.72 -13.75
CA GLU A 70 -13.64 6.91 -12.57
C GLU A 70 -14.25 7.76 -11.44
N LEU A 71 -13.90 9.06 -11.34
CA LEU A 71 -14.52 9.98 -10.37
C LEU A 71 -16.00 10.24 -10.63
N GLN A 72 -16.53 9.92 -11.82
CA GLN A 72 -17.97 10.06 -12.11
C GLN A 72 -18.79 9.00 -11.36
N ASP A 73 -18.21 7.82 -11.15
CA ASP A 73 -18.88 6.66 -10.55
C ASP A 73 -18.37 6.32 -9.14
N THR A 74 -17.23 6.89 -8.73
CA THR A 74 -16.53 6.53 -7.49
C THR A 74 -16.11 7.78 -6.73
N SER A 75 -16.25 7.78 -5.41
CA SER A 75 -15.77 8.90 -4.59
C SER A 75 -14.24 8.99 -4.62
N ILE A 76 -13.71 10.21 -4.44
CA ILE A 76 -12.26 10.46 -4.40
C ILE A 76 -11.55 9.63 -3.31
N GLY A 77 -12.24 9.31 -2.21
CA GLY A 77 -11.73 8.46 -1.13
C GLY A 77 -11.55 7.00 -1.54
N GLN A 78 -12.35 6.52 -2.50
CA GLN A 78 -12.37 5.13 -2.95
C GLN A 78 -11.61 4.91 -4.27
N LEU A 79 -11.06 5.96 -4.88
CA LEU A 79 -10.24 5.91 -6.08
C LEU A 79 -8.78 6.21 -5.71
N GLN A 80 -7.84 5.34 -6.08
CA GLN A 80 -6.44 5.52 -5.74
C GLN A 80 -5.50 5.19 -6.90
N ILE A 81 -4.56 6.08 -7.17
CA ILE A 81 -3.42 5.75 -8.02
C ILE A 81 -2.32 5.17 -7.14
N ILE A 82 -1.81 4.00 -7.52
CA ILE A 82 -0.75 3.31 -6.78
C ILE A 82 0.45 3.12 -7.71
N SER A 83 1.49 3.96 -7.55
CA SER A 83 2.69 3.90 -8.39
C SER A 83 3.80 3.07 -7.74
N PRO A 84 4.55 2.26 -8.50
CA PRO A 84 5.74 1.60 -8.01
C PRO A 84 6.89 2.58 -7.71
N TYR A 85 6.85 3.80 -8.26
CA TYR A 85 7.92 4.80 -8.17
C TYR A 85 7.46 6.08 -7.46
N ARG A 86 8.33 6.65 -6.61
CA ARG A 86 8.00 7.88 -5.86
C ARG A 86 8.37 9.15 -6.61
N THR A 87 9.58 9.21 -7.12
CA THR A 87 10.21 10.34 -7.82
C THR A 87 10.53 9.93 -9.24
N ASP A 88 11.09 10.82 -10.03
CA ASP A 88 11.60 10.60 -11.38
C ASP A 88 10.53 10.24 -12.43
N GLY A 89 10.02 11.27 -13.05
CA GLY A 89 9.11 11.21 -14.18
C GLY A 89 7.63 11.42 -13.84
N GLU A 90 6.88 11.64 -14.90
CA GLU A 90 5.48 12.08 -14.86
C GLU A 90 4.56 11.01 -14.27
N ALA A 91 4.85 9.72 -14.48
CA ALA A 91 4.10 8.60 -13.95
C ALA A 91 4.58 8.14 -12.56
N SER A 92 5.47 8.88 -11.90
CA SER A 92 5.82 8.69 -10.49
C SER A 92 4.68 9.15 -9.58
N SER A 93 4.65 8.73 -8.31
CA SER A 93 3.60 9.21 -7.41
C SER A 93 3.67 10.72 -7.16
N ASN A 94 4.87 11.32 -7.17
CA ASN A 94 5.02 12.77 -7.05
C ASN A 94 4.51 13.51 -8.29
N GLY A 95 4.90 13.07 -9.50
CA GLY A 95 4.42 13.66 -10.76
C GLY A 95 2.91 13.57 -10.90
N LEU A 96 2.35 12.39 -10.64
CA LEU A 96 0.91 12.16 -10.69
C LEU A 96 0.15 12.96 -9.63
N ASN A 97 0.70 13.17 -8.43
CA ASN A 97 0.09 14.02 -7.43
C ASN A 97 -0.08 15.46 -7.91
N VAL A 98 0.96 16.03 -8.55
CA VAL A 98 0.88 17.37 -9.11
C VAL A 98 -0.14 17.42 -10.25
N LEU A 99 -0.06 16.50 -11.20
CA LEU A 99 -0.95 16.44 -12.36
C LEU A 99 -2.42 16.30 -11.96
N ILE A 100 -2.73 15.36 -11.08
CA ILE A 100 -4.11 15.10 -10.66
C ILE A 100 -4.63 16.25 -9.81
N ARG A 101 -3.83 16.82 -8.89
CA ARG A 101 -4.23 18.00 -8.13
C ARG A 101 -4.65 19.15 -9.05
N GLU A 102 -3.81 19.52 -10.01
CA GLU A 102 -4.13 20.60 -10.95
C GLU A 102 -5.39 20.31 -11.79
N THR A 103 -5.75 19.05 -11.91
CA THR A 103 -6.94 18.62 -12.65
C THR A 103 -8.21 18.70 -11.78
N VAL A 104 -8.16 18.24 -10.52
CA VAL A 104 -9.35 18.12 -9.66
C VAL A 104 -9.49 19.27 -8.65
N ASN A 105 -8.39 19.94 -8.33
CA ASN A 105 -8.32 21.06 -7.39
C ASN A 105 -7.33 22.13 -7.92
N PRO A 106 -7.64 22.76 -9.08
CA PRO A 106 -6.74 23.72 -9.73
C PRO A 106 -6.54 24.97 -8.86
N HIS A 107 -5.41 25.62 -9.01
CA HIS A 107 -5.15 26.91 -8.38
C HIS A 107 -6.16 27.96 -8.85
N THR A 108 -6.77 28.64 -7.88
CA THR A 108 -7.60 29.82 -8.13
C THR A 108 -7.39 30.82 -6.98
N GLU A 109 -7.52 32.11 -7.27
CA GLU A 109 -7.38 33.16 -6.24
C GLU A 109 -8.37 33.04 -5.06
N LYS A 110 -9.46 32.28 -5.27
CA LYS A 110 -10.52 32.09 -4.25
C LYS A 110 -10.24 30.90 -3.32
N ILE A 111 -9.36 29.99 -3.69
CA ILE A 111 -9.06 28.79 -2.90
C ILE A 111 -7.89 29.14 -1.96
N PRO A 112 -8.08 29.06 -0.64
CA PRO A 112 -6.99 29.28 0.32
C PRO A 112 -5.85 28.27 0.12
N GLU A 113 -4.63 28.79 0.22
CA GLU A 113 -3.39 28.00 0.15
C GLU A 113 -2.50 28.29 1.35
N LEU A 114 -1.71 27.30 1.75
CA LEU A 114 -0.68 27.41 2.78
C LEU A 114 0.63 26.83 2.28
N ALA A 115 1.65 27.68 2.19
CA ALA A 115 2.99 27.25 1.77
C ALA A 115 3.80 26.69 2.96
N PHE A 116 4.51 25.59 2.71
CA PHE A 116 5.47 24.98 3.62
C PHE A 116 6.72 24.51 2.85
N GLY A 117 7.77 25.30 2.90
CA GLY A 117 8.95 25.09 2.05
C GLY A 117 8.56 25.17 0.59
N GLU A 118 8.91 24.15 -0.18
CA GLU A 118 8.55 24.03 -1.61
C GLU A 118 7.14 23.45 -1.84
N ARG A 119 6.46 23.03 -0.77
CA ARG A 119 5.12 22.47 -0.84
C ARG A 119 4.07 23.53 -0.66
N ILE A 120 3.00 23.43 -1.42
CA ILE A 120 1.81 24.26 -1.28
C ILE A 120 0.63 23.31 -1.03
N PHE A 121 -0.07 23.54 0.06
CA PHE A 121 -1.31 22.84 0.39
C PHE A 121 -2.50 23.74 0.06
N ARG A 122 -3.52 23.20 -0.60
CA ARG A 122 -4.77 23.88 -0.97
C ARG A 122 -5.93 23.35 -0.16
N LEU A 123 -6.92 24.17 0.08
CA LEU A 123 -8.19 23.71 0.61
C LEU A 123 -8.75 22.61 -0.32
N HIS A 124 -9.25 21.55 0.26
CA HIS A 124 -9.72 20.32 -0.41
C HIS A 124 -8.63 19.40 -1.00
N ASP A 125 -7.35 19.71 -0.83
CA ASP A 125 -6.29 18.76 -1.20
C ASP A 125 -6.45 17.45 -0.44
N ARG A 126 -6.28 16.34 -1.16
CA ARG A 126 -6.17 15.02 -0.57
C ARG A 126 -4.75 14.79 -0.07
N VAL A 127 -4.61 14.51 1.22
CA VAL A 127 -3.32 14.39 1.90
C VAL A 127 -3.22 13.10 2.70
N MET A 128 -1.99 12.65 2.97
CA MET A 128 -1.69 11.49 3.78
C MET A 128 -0.69 11.86 4.87
N GLN A 129 -0.93 11.36 6.08
CA GLN A 129 0.03 11.35 7.17
C GLN A 129 1.18 10.39 6.85
N THR A 130 2.42 10.86 6.96
CA THR A 130 3.61 10.08 6.57
C THR A 130 4.37 9.47 7.74
N LYS A 131 4.03 9.85 8.98
CA LYS A 131 4.62 9.35 10.21
C LYS A 131 3.55 9.16 11.29
N ASN A 132 3.76 8.22 12.20
CA ASN A 132 2.89 8.14 13.37
C ASN A 132 3.09 9.36 14.27
N ASN A 133 2.01 10.02 14.62
CA ASN A 133 2.02 11.13 15.58
C ASN A 133 0.96 10.88 16.68
N TYR A 134 1.41 10.36 17.81
CA TYR A 134 0.56 10.01 18.94
C TYR A 134 0.10 11.22 19.77
N SER A 135 0.69 12.39 19.56
CA SER A 135 0.38 13.61 20.30
C SER A 135 -0.64 14.51 19.62
N LEU A 136 -0.91 14.29 18.31
CA LEU A 136 -1.94 15.04 17.60
C LEU A 136 -3.31 14.75 18.20
N GLU A 137 -4.01 15.80 18.56
CA GLU A 137 -5.38 15.73 19.06
C GLU A 137 -6.36 16.15 17.98
N GLY A 138 -7.48 15.49 17.91
CA GLY A 138 -8.55 15.78 16.99
C GLY A 138 -9.92 15.60 17.62
N TYR A 139 -10.93 15.92 16.83
CA TYR A 139 -12.33 15.76 17.19
C TYR A 139 -13.02 14.82 16.20
N ASP A 140 -13.62 13.76 16.72
CA ASP A 140 -14.42 12.84 15.95
C ASP A 140 -15.87 13.32 15.93
N SER A 141 -16.38 13.66 14.74
CA SER A 141 -17.72 14.19 14.53
C SER A 141 -18.81 13.16 14.76
N ALA A 142 -18.53 11.87 14.54
CA ALA A 142 -19.50 10.80 14.67
C ALA A 142 -19.79 10.46 16.13
N CYS A 143 -18.76 10.28 16.95
CA CYS A 143 -18.92 9.98 18.38
C CYS A 143 -18.90 11.23 19.27
N LYS A 144 -18.66 12.42 18.70
CA LYS A 144 -18.58 13.72 19.41
C LYS A 144 -17.54 13.73 20.52
N GLN A 145 -16.43 13.06 20.32
CA GLN A 145 -15.36 12.91 21.30
C GLN A 145 -14.00 13.37 20.77
N LYS A 146 -13.14 13.78 21.69
CA LYS A 146 -11.72 14.03 21.38
C LYS A 146 -11.01 12.69 21.23
N PHE A 147 -10.11 12.60 20.27
CA PHE A 147 -9.22 11.45 20.09
C PHE A 147 -7.76 11.92 20.01
N LYS A 148 -6.84 10.98 20.17
CA LYS A 148 -5.40 11.20 20.02
C LYS A 148 -4.82 10.22 19.02
N GLY A 149 -3.88 10.74 18.24
CA GLY A 149 -3.08 9.96 17.31
C GLY A 149 -3.59 9.98 15.88
N VAL A 150 -2.66 10.25 14.96
CA VAL A 150 -2.81 10.06 13.52
C VAL A 150 -1.65 9.20 13.06
N PHE A 151 -1.92 8.24 12.20
CA PHE A 151 -0.95 7.21 11.88
C PHE A 151 -0.42 7.32 10.45
N ASN A 152 0.76 6.79 10.23
CA ASN A 152 1.34 6.69 8.91
C ASN A 152 0.42 5.90 7.97
N GLY A 153 0.02 6.53 6.86
CA GLY A 153 -0.92 5.97 5.89
C GLY A 153 -2.35 6.45 6.04
N ASP A 154 -2.72 7.16 7.12
CA ASP A 154 -4.03 7.79 7.23
C ASP A 154 -4.18 8.85 6.13
N ILE A 155 -5.24 8.75 5.35
CA ILE A 155 -5.55 9.66 4.24
C ILE A 155 -6.78 10.48 4.61
N GLY A 156 -6.71 11.79 4.36
CA GLY A 156 -7.81 12.72 4.60
C GLY A 156 -7.83 13.86 3.58
N SER A 157 -8.74 14.80 3.76
CA SER A 157 -8.87 15.99 2.92
C SER A 157 -8.70 17.24 3.77
N ILE A 158 -8.01 18.25 3.24
CA ILE A 158 -7.87 19.54 3.92
C ILE A 158 -9.23 20.22 3.94
N CYS A 159 -9.79 20.38 5.13
CA CYS A 159 -11.14 20.97 5.33
C CYS A 159 -11.11 22.44 5.75
N LYS A 160 -9.96 22.96 6.20
CA LYS A 160 -9.78 24.37 6.58
C LYS A 160 -8.33 24.78 6.48
N ILE A 161 -8.08 26.00 6.01
CA ILE A 161 -6.76 26.64 6.00
C ILE A 161 -6.83 27.97 6.75
N LEU A 162 -5.85 28.22 7.58
CA LEU A 162 -5.61 29.44 8.36
C LEU A 162 -4.17 29.93 8.08
N PRO A 163 -3.78 31.15 8.44
CA PRO A 163 -2.48 31.70 8.06
C PRO A 163 -1.25 30.88 8.48
N ASP A 164 -1.32 30.15 9.60
CA ASP A 164 -0.21 29.38 10.20
C ASP A 164 -0.55 27.91 10.49
N LYS A 165 -1.75 27.46 10.11
CA LYS A 165 -2.23 26.10 10.37
C LYS A 165 -3.29 25.65 9.38
N LEU A 166 -3.51 24.35 9.30
CA LEU A 166 -4.60 23.76 8.53
C LEU A 166 -5.28 22.64 9.32
N CYS A 167 -6.50 22.30 8.91
CA CYS A 167 -7.23 21.16 9.44
C CYS A 167 -7.42 20.10 8.34
N VAL A 168 -7.21 18.84 8.71
CA VAL A 168 -7.43 17.68 7.85
C VAL A 168 -8.57 16.86 8.44
N ASP A 169 -9.51 16.51 7.60
CA ASP A 169 -10.59 15.58 7.91
C ASP A 169 -10.21 14.16 7.44
N PHE A 170 -10.05 13.24 8.38
CA PHE A 170 -9.79 11.82 8.17
C PHE A 170 -11.10 11.05 8.43
N ASP A 171 -12.00 11.03 7.45
CA ASP A 171 -13.31 10.34 7.53
C ASP A 171 -14.13 10.73 8.78
N GLY A 172 -14.34 12.04 8.96
CA GLY A 172 -15.09 12.61 10.10
C GLY A 172 -14.26 12.88 11.33
N ARG A 173 -12.98 12.53 11.33
CA ARG A 173 -12.00 12.83 12.39
C ARG A 173 -11.16 14.03 11.98
N VAL A 174 -11.50 15.21 12.48
CA VAL A 174 -10.82 16.46 12.14
C VAL A 174 -9.64 16.71 13.08
N VAL A 175 -8.47 16.97 12.49
CA VAL A 175 -7.20 17.22 13.18
C VAL A 175 -6.61 18.54 12.72
N GLU A 176 -6.15 19.36 13.66
CA GLU A 176 -5.44 20.62 13.39
C GLU A 176 -3.92 20.35 13.33
N TYR A 177 -3.28 20.87 12.29
CA TYR A 177 -1.85 20.83 12.06
C TYR A 177 -1.27 22.26 12.14
N SER A 178 -0.36 22.48 13.06
CA SER A 178 0.46 23.69 13.09
C SER A 178 1.53 23.65 12.00
N LYS A 179 2.09 24.81 11.63
CA LYS A 179 3.05 24.93 10.52
C LYS A 179 4.24 23.97 10.60
N ASN A 180 4.78 23.73 11.78
CA ASN A 180 5.90 22.78 11.99
C ASN A 180 5.52 21.31 11.85
N GLN A 181 4.24 20.96 11.86
CA GLN A 181 3.73 19.59 11.67
C GLN A 181 3.38 19.29 10.22
N LEU A 182 3.31 20.30 9.34
CA LEU A 182 2.99 20.14 7.92
C LEU A 182 4.01 19.27 7.16
N GLY A 183 5.23 19.13 7.69
CA GLY A 183 6.25 18.24 7.15
C GLY A 183 5.84 16.75 7.13
N ASP A 184 4.88 16.38 7.97
CA ASP A 184 4.35 15.01 8.06
C ASP A 184 3.18 14.74 7.10
N LEU A 185 2.74 15.75 6.33
CA LEU A 185 1.70 15.62 5.32
C LEU A 185 2.30 15.59 3.92
N GLU A 186 1.76 14.72 3.04
CA GLU A 186 2.04 14.67 1.61
C GLU A 186 0.73 14.57 0.82
N LEU A 187 0.73 15.06 -0.43
CA LEU A 187 -0.41 14.83 -1.34
C LEU A 187 -0.65 13.33 -1.53
N ALA A 188 -1.89 12.92 -1.66
CA ALA A 188 -2.29 11.52 -1.69
C ALA A 188 -3.27 11.14 -2.82
N TYR A 189 -3.31 11.88 -3.91
CA TYR A 189 -4.00 11.44 -5.14
C TYR A 189 -3.31 10.21 -5.74
N ALA A 190 -1.98 10.18 -5.67
CA ALA A 190 -1.15 9.03 -6.00
C ALA A 190 -0.20 8.70 -4.84
N ILE A 191 -0.12 7.42 -4.47
CA ILE A 191 0.76 6.93 -3.41
C ILE A 191 1.65 5.81 -3.93
N THR A 192 2.73 5.49 -3.20
CA THR A 192 3.54 4.32 -3.55
C THR A 192 2.87 3.03 -3.10
N ILE A 193 3.21 1.91 -3.75
CA ILE A 193 2.67 0.59 -3.39
C ILE A 193 2.96 0.26 -1.92
N HIS A 194 4.12 0.63 -1.39
CA HIS A 194 4.45 0.40 0.02
C HIS A 194 3.52 1.17 0.98
N LYS A 195 3.14 2.40 0.61
CA LYS A 195 2.23 3.22 1.41
C LYS A 195 0.77 2.77 1.31
N SER A 196 0.40 1.98 0.29
CA SER A 196 -0.94 1.40 0.16
C SER A 196 -1.16 0.15 1.01
N MET A 197 -0.12 -0.37 1.68
CA MET A 197 -0.24 -1.56 2.52
C MET A 197 -1.20 -1.31 3.68
N GLY A 198 -2.18 -2.21 3.85
CA GLY A 198 -3.23 -2.09 4.86
C GLY A 198 -4.49 -1.36 4.40
N SER A 199 -4.40 -0.57 3.33
CA SER A 199 -5.54 0.16 2.76
C SER A 199 -6.25 -0.64 1.66
N GLU A 200 -7.49 -0.27 1.36
CA GLU A 200 -8.31 -0.87 0.30
C GLU A 200 -9.12 0.22 -0.41
N TYR A 201 -9.28 0.08 -1.71
CA TYR A 201 -9.97 1.05 -2.56
C TYR A 201 -10.94 0.34 -3.50
N GLU A 202 -12.00 1.01 -3.94
CA GLU A 202 -12.90 0.42 -4.94
C GLU A 202 -12.19 0.31 -6.30
N THR A 203 -11.54 1.37 -6.75
CA THR A 203 -10.80 1.40 -8.01
C THR A 203 -9.34 1.76 -7.75
N VAL A 204 -8.44 1.00 -8.35
CA VAL A 204 -6.99 1.23 -8.32
C VAL A 204 -6.43 1.38 -9.73
N ILE A 205 -5.68 2.46 -9.97
CA ILE A 205 -4.96 2.71 -11.22
C ILE A 205 -3.46 2.52 -10.96
N ILE A 206 -2.77 1.71 -11.78
CA ILE A 206 -1.37 1.32 -11.56
C ILE A 206 -0.56 1.58 -12.82
N PRO A 207 0.42 2.52 -12.81
CA PRO A 207 1.36 2.67 -13.91
C PRO A 207 2.32 1.49 -14.00
N MET A 208 2.45 0.91 -15.20
CA MET A 208 3.27 -0.25 -15.51
C MET A 208 4.27 0.07 -16.61
N LEU A 209 5.43 0.62 -16.27
CA LEU A 209 6.41 1.16 -17.22
C LEU A 209 7.79 0.53 -17.07
N MET A 210 8.49 0.33 -18.18
CA MET A 210 9.87 -0.18 -18.18
C MET A 210 10.85 0.76 -17.46
N ALA A 211 10.54 2.05 -17.38
CA ALA A 211 11.28 3.01 -16.56
C ALA A 211 11.32 2.58 -15.07
N HIS A 212 10.27 1.89 -14.60
CA HIS A 212 10.14 1.41 -13.23
C HIS A 212 10.72 0.00 -12.99
N ARG A 213 11.38 -0.63 -13.98
CA ARG A 213 11.80 -2.04 -13.99
C ARG A 213 12.58 -2.49 -12.75
N ILE A 214 13.35 -1.58 -12.13
CA ILE A 214 14.18 -1.90 -10.95
C ILE A 214 13.32 -2.29 -9.75
N LEU A 215 12.15 -1.66 -9.58
CA LEU A 215 11.21 -1.89 -8.49
C LEU A 215 10.11 -2.89 -8.86
N LEU A 216 9.90 -3.17 -10.16
CA LEU A 216 8.87 -4.09 -10.60
C LEU A 216 9.21 -5.52 -10.19
N THR A 217 8.49 -6.02 -9.20
CA THR A 217 8.57 -7.40 -8.72
C THR A 217 7.18 -8.02 -8.63
N LYS A 218 7.12 -9.34 -8.70
CA LYS A 218 5.89 -10.12 -8.56
C LYS A 218 5.10 -9.71 -7.29
N ASN A 219 5.77 -9.68 -6.16
CA ASN A 219 5.14 -9.36 -4.88
C ASN A 219 4.60 -7.93 -4.85
N LEU A 220 5.30 -7.00 -5.51
CA LEU A 220 4.89 -5.60 -5.56
C LEU A 220 3.58 -5.47 -6.37
N ILE A 221 3.53 -6.07 -7.56
CA ILE A 221 2.33 -6.04 -8.42
C ILE A 221 1.16 -6.79 -7.77
N TYR A 222 1.41 -7.96 -7.20
CA TYR A 222 0.41 -8.68 -6.41
C TYR A 222 -0.18 -7.79 -5.31
N THR A 223 0.68 -7.10 -4.56
CA THR A 223 0.24 -6.18 -3.49
C THR A 223 -0.61 -5.05 -4.05
N ALA A 224 -0.20 -4.42 -5.15
CA ALA A 224 -0.96 -3.31 -5.75
C ALA A 224 -2.33 -3.76 -6.28
N VAL A 225 -2.38 -4.85 -7.03
CA VAL A 225 -3.61 -5.42 -7.60
C VAL A 225 -4.61 -5.78 -6.49
N THR A 226 -4.12 -6.41 -5.42
CA THR A 226 -4.98 -6.82 -4.30
C THR A 226 -5.48 -5.67 -3.43
N ARG A 227 -5.09 -4.42 -3.67
CA ARG A 227 -5.69 -3.23 -3.02
C ARG A 227 -7.07 -2.89 -3.55
N ALA A 228 -7.40 -3.32 -4.78
CA ALA A 228 -8.68 -3.04 -5.41
C ALA A 228 -9.78 -4.00 -4.93
N LYS A 229 -10.98 -3.45 -4.71
CA LYS A 229 -12.20 -4.23 -4.42
C LYS A 229 -13.01 -4.50 -5.67
N LYS A 230 -13.16 -3.49 -6.56
CA LYS A 230 -14.07 -3.56 -7.71
C LYS A 230 -13.35 -3.46 -9.05
N ARG A 231 -12.30 -2.64 -9.17
CA ARG A 231 -11.65 -2.40 -10.46
C ARG A 231 -10.15 -2.17 -10.34
N VAL A 232 -9.40 -2.79 -11.23
CA VAL A 232 -7.97 -2.54 -11.47
C VAL A 232 -7.77 -2.04 -12.89
N ILE A 233 -7.03 -0.95 -13.06
CA ILE A 233 -6.63 -0.42 -14.35
C ILE A 233 -5.10 -0.32 -14.39
N LEU A 234 -4.47 -1.18 -15.20
CA LEU A 234 -3.04 -1.13 -15.45
C LEU A 234 -2.80 -0.22 -16.65
N VAL A 235 -1.87 0.75 -16.52
CA VAL A 235 -1.57 1.72 -17.60
C VAL A 235 -0.09 1.66 -17.95
N GLY A 236 0.25 1.32 -19.20
CA GLY A 236 1.64 1.32 -19.66
C GLY A 236 1.99 0.21 -20.64
N GLN A 237 3.09 -0.49 -20.37
CA GLN A 237 3.71 -1.44 -21.28
C GLN A 237 3.50 -2.88 -20.82
N LYS A 238 2.92 -3.74 -21.67
CA LYS A 238 2.77 -5.18 -21.37
C LYS A 238 4.10 -5.86 -21.03
N ARG A 239 5.20 -5.40 -21.64
CA ARG A 239 6.55 -5.89 -21.32
C ARG A 239 6.94 -5.63 -19.87
N ALA A 240 6.58 -4.47 -19.32
CA ALA A 240 6.83 -4.14 -17.91
C ALA A 240 6.04 -5.06 -16.97
N LEU A 241 4.77 -5.32 -17.30
CA LEU A 241 3.93 -6.27 -16.55
C LEU A 241 4.50 -7.69 -16.60
N PHE A 242 4.88 -8.17 -17.78
CA PHE A 242 5.52 -9.48 -17.95
C PHE A 242 6.79 -9.60 -17.10
N LEU A 243 7.68 -8.60 -17.18
CA LEU A 243 8.91 -8.56 -16.40
C LEU A 243 8.62 -8.59 -14.89
N ALA A 244 7.61 -7.83 -14.44
CA ALA A 244 7.21 -7.78 -13.04
C ALA A 244 6.75 -9.15 -12.52
N ILE A 245 5.91 -9.85 -13.29
CA ILE A 245 5.36 -11.17 -12.93
C ILE A 245 6.49 -12.20 -12.81
N HIS A 246 7.47 -12.19 -13.72
CA HIS A 246 8.57 -13.16 -13.76
C HIS A 246 9.80 -12.72 -12.97
N SER A 247 9.79 -11.52 -12.34
CA SER A 247 10.92 -11.06 -11.53
C SER A 247 10.92 -11.72 -10.15
N GLY A 248 11.28 -12.99 -10.12
CA GLY A 248 11.48 -13.75 -8.88
C GLY A 248 12.75 -13.37 -8.13
N ARG A 249 12.97 -12.09 -7.82
CA ARG A 249 14.10 -11.66 -6.96
C ARG A 249 13.89 -12.20 -5.54
N LYS A 250 14.29 -13.43 -5.31
CA LYS A 250 14.43 -14.00 -3.96
C LYS A 250 15.66 -13.38 -3.31
N VAL A 251 15.48 -12.28 -2.58
CA VAL A 251 16.54 -11.78 -1.70
C VAL A 251 16.69 -12.79 -0.56
N LYS A 252 17.71 -13.64 -0.65
CA LYS A 252 18.09 -14.54 0.44
C LYS A 252 18.68 -13.66 1.56
N ARG A 253 17.96 -13.51 2.66
CA ARG A 253 18.48 -12.81 3.83
C ARG A 253 19.29 -13.80 4.67
N ASN A 254 20.55 -13.48 4.95
CA ASN A 254 21.41 -14.27 5.84
C ASN A 254 21.16 -13.85 7.29
N THR A 255 20.07 -14.32 7.90
CA THR A 255 19.73 -13.96 9.28
C THR A 255 20.06 -15.05 10.28
N CYS A 256 20.36 -16.27 9.86
CA CYS A 256 20.57 -17.47 10.69
C CYS A 256 19.45 -17.68 11.76
N LEU A 257 18.26 -17.10 11.53
CA LEU A 257 17.17 -17.12 12.51
C LEU A 257 16.62 -18.53 12.71
N ALA A 258 16.45 -19.29 11.63
CA ALA A 258 15.97 -20.68 11.71
C ALA A 258 16.90 -21.54 12.56
N GLU A 259 18.21 -21.46 12.33
CA GLU A 259 19.23 -22.20 13.09
C GLU A 259 19.21 -21.81 14.57
N ARG A 260 19.11 -20.53 14.87
CA ARG A 260 19.01 -20.03 16.25
C ARG A 260 17.76 -20.53 16.96
N ILE A 261 16.59 -20.47 16.32
CA ILE A 261 15.33 -20.97 16.88
C ILE A 261 15.45 -22.47 17.18
N LEU A 262 15.96 -23.28 16.25
CA LEU A 262 16.17 -24.72 16.44
C LEU A 262 17.10 -25.01 17.63
N LYS A 263 18.24 -24.31 17.71
CA LYS A 263 19.21 -24.47 18.80
C LYS A 263 18.58 -24.12 20.16
N TYR A 264 17.90 -22.99 20.27
CA TYR A 264 17.24 -22.60 21.54
C TYR A 264 16.12 -23.57 21.93
N ASN A 265 15.34 -24.05 20.96
CA ASN A 265 14.28 -25.03 21.24
C ASN A 265 14.87 -26.36 21.79
N GLN A 266 16.00 -26.83 21.27
CA GLN A 266 16.70 -28.00 21.82
C GLN A 266 17.16 -27.79 23.26
N VAL A 267 17.76 -26.63 23.56
CA VAL A 267 18.17 -26.28 24.92
C VAL A 267 17.00 -26.20 25.89
N PHE A 268 15.89 -25.60 25.47
CA PHE A 268 14.67 -25.53 26.30
C PHE A 268 14.07 -26.90 26.55
N ARG A 269 13.99 -27.77 25.54
CA ARG A 269 13.50 -29.15 25.71
C ARG A 269 14.36 -29.98 26.64
N GLN A 270 15.69 -29.82 26.58
CA GLN A 270 16.61 -30.51 27.51
C GLN A 270 16.47 -30.05 28.96
N LYS A 271 16.22 -28.73 29.17
CA LYS A 271 15.98 -28.18 30.52
C LYS A 271 14.58 -28.48 31.08
N ALA A 272 13.59 -28.70 30.21
CA ALA A 272 12.23 -29.02 30.59
C ALA A 272 11.99 -30.52 30.91
N LEU A 273 12.94 -31.41 30.57
CA LEU A 273 12.91 -32.79 31.02
C LEU A 273 13.33 -32.84 32.49
N PRO A 274 12.52 -33.38 33.40
CA PRO A 274 12.93 -33.55 34.80
C PRO A 274 14.20 -34.42 34.84
N GLN A 275 15.22 -33.93 35.55
CA GLN A 275 16.42 -34.70 35.84
C GLN A 275 15.99 -35.93 36.68
N GLY A 276 15.72 -37.06 36.04
CA GLY A 276 15.29 -38.26 36.72
C GLY A 276 14.61 -39.34 35.87
N ALA A 277 14.32 -39.06 34.58
CA ALA A 277 13.57 -40.02 33.76
C ALA A 277 14.45 -40.99 32.90
N THR A 278 15.77 -40.96 33.03
CA THR A 278 16.67 -41.65 32.08
C THR A 278 17.22 -42.98 32.58
N GLU A 279 16.99 -43.41 33.87
CA GLU A 279 17.58 -44.67 34.34
C GLU A 279 16.58 -45.81 34.66
N GLN A 280 15.26 -45.56 34.66
CA GLN A 280 14.30 -46.60 35.01
C GLN A 280 13.61 -47.34 33.85
N LYS A 281 13.82 -46.95 32.58
CA LYS A 281 13.22 -47.65 31.43
C LYS A 281 14.12 -48.71 30.77
N LEU A 282 15.36 -48.89 31.20
CA LEU A 282 16.27 -49.89 30.66
C LEU A 282 16.40 -51.15 31.55
N LYS A 283 15.74 -51.21 32.69
CA LYS A 283 15.77 -52.40 33.60
C LYS A 283 14.48 -53.23 33.59
N LYS A 284 13.56 -53.05 32.67
CA LYS A 284 12.32 -53.85 32.58
C LYS A 284 12.12 -54.51 31.20
N ALA A 285 13.17 -54.70 30.44
CA ALA A 285 13.19 -55.51 29.21
C ALA A 285 14.48 -56.34 29.21
N GLY A 286 14.60 -57.24 30.17
CA GLY A 286 15.54 -58.32 30.24
C GLY A 286 14.86 -59.48 30.88
#